data_1269a7e162394d6c907f8d38eacb444a
#
_entry.id   1269a7e162394d6c907f8d38eacb444a
#
_cell.length_a   1.000
_cell.length_b   1.000
_cell.length_c   1.000
_cell.angle_alpha   90.00
_cell.angle_beta   90.00
_cell.angle_gamma   90.00
#
_symmetry.space_group_name_H-M   'P 1'
#
loop_
_entity.id
_entity.type
_entity.pdbx_description
1 polymer ?
#
loop_
_entity_poly.entity_id
_entity_poly.type
_entity_poly.pdbx_seq_one_letter_code
_entity_poly.pdbx_strand_id
1 'polypeptide(L)'
;RPTVQVGDPFTEKRLLEACLELMKTDAVVSIQDMGAAGLTCSAVEMGDKGNLGIKLNLDLVPTREKNMTAYEMMLSESQERMLMVLKPEKEEQSRAIFEKWDLDFAIIGETIPEDLFIIEHNGEIKAQVPLKALSGNSPEYDRSWKEPPKVKPLKVIKSFSPLEGLLSLISSPNYCCKKWVYQQYDSQVMADTVITPGTGSGMVRVHGT
;
A
#
# COMPACT_ATOMS: atom_id res chain seq x y z
N ARG A 1 5.95 5.37 20.82
CA ARG A 1 6.54 5.37 19.45
C ARG A 1 5.43 5.70 18.47
N PRO A 2 5.68 6.51 17.43
CA PRO A 2 4.66 6.79 16.43
C PRO A 2 4.37 5.51 15.64
N THR A 3 3.10 5.21 15.43
CA THR A 3 2.65 4.06 14.63
C THR A 3 2.89 4.32 13.14
N VAL A 4 2.67 5.56 12.71
CA VAL A 4 2.93 6.02 11.34
C VAL A 4 4.09 7.00 11.39
N GLN A 5 5.09 6.79 10.55
CA GLN A 5 6.26 7.65 10.48
C GLN A 5 6.07 8.78 9.46
N VAL A 6 6.82 9.86 9.66
CA VAL A 6 6.85 10.98 8.71
C VAL A 6 7.46 10.50 7.40
N GLY A 7 6.79 10.76 6.28
CA GLY A 7 7.31 10.46 4.95
C GLY A 7 8.53 11.30 4.60
N ASP A 8 9.43 10.73 3.81
CA ASP A 8 10.61 11.40 3.25
C ASP A 8 10.54 11.37 1.71
N PRO A 9 9.99 12.43 1.09
CA PRO A 9 9.79 12.45 -0.37
C PRO A 9 11.09 12.33 -1.17
N PHE A 10 12.21 12.73 -0.59
CA PHE A 10 13.51 12.59 -1.25
C PHE A 10 13.99 11.14 -1.26
N THR A 11 13.88 10.45 -0.14
CA THR A 11 14.19 9.01 -0.05
C THR A 11 13.20 8.20 -0.89
N GLU A 12 11.91 8.55 -0.90
CA GLU A 12 10.90 7.92 -1.76
C GLU A 12 11.27 8.03 -3.24
N LYS A 13 11.68 9.21 -3.70
CA LYS A 13 12.12 9.41 -5.08
C LYS A 13 13.31 8.51 -5.43
N ARG A 14 14.32 8.41 -4.56
CA ARG A 14 15.48 7.53 -4.76
C ARG A 14 15.08 6.07 -4.80
N LEU A 15 14.20 5.63 -3.90
CA LEU A 15 13.68 4.27 -3.85
C LEU A 15 12.93 3.91 -5.14
N LEU A 16 12.09 4.81 -5.64
CA LEU A 16 11.37 4.64 -6.90
C LEU A 16 12.34 4.43 -8.06
N GLU A 17 13.36 5.28 -8.20
CA GLU A 17 14.34 5.17 -9.28
C GLU A 17 15.19 3.90 -9.18
N ALA A 18 15.61 3.51 -7.96
CA ALA A 18 16.36 2.27 -7.74
C ALA A 18 15.51 1.04 -8.08
N CYS A 19 14.25 1.01 -7.68
CA CYS A 19 13.33 -0.07 -8.04
C CYS A 19 13.12 -0.15 -9.55
N LEU A 20 12.89 0.98 -10.24
CA LEU A 20 12.74 1.01 -11.69
C LEU A 20 14.01 0.56 -12.43
N GLU A 21 15.20 0.89 -11.91
CA GLU A 21 16.47 0.42 -12.47
C GLU A 21 16.62 -1.08 -12.28
N LEU A 22 16.35 -1.61 -11.09
CA LEU A 22 16.39 -3.02 -10.77
C LEU A 22 15.40 -3.84 -11.62
N MET A 23 14.18 -3.35 -11.79
CA MET A 23 13.13 -4.00 -12.59
C MET A 23 13.43 -4.08 -14.08
N LYS A 24 14.42 -3.33 -14.59
CA LYS A 24 14.93 -3.49 -15.97
C LYS A 24 15.84 -4.70 -16.10
N THR A 25 16.24 -5.30 -14.99
CA THR A 25 17.03 -6.52 -14.94
C THR A 25 16.12 -7.75 -14.78
N ASP A 26 16.71 -8.94 -14.81
CA ASP A 26 16.01 -10.19 -14.52
C ASP A 26 16.14 -10.62 -13.03
N ALA A 27 16.56 -9.72 -12.14
CA ALA A 27 16.87 -10.04 -10.75
C ALA A 27 15.61 -10.25 -9.88
N VAL A 28 14.54 -9.50 -10.16
CA VAL A 28 13.33 -9.49 -9.33
C VAL A 28 12.40 -10.64 -9.69
N VAL A 29 12.04 -11.47 -8.70
CA VAL A 29 10.99 -12.50 -8.80
C VAL A 29 9.66 -11.95 -8.33
N SER A 30 9.66 -11.22 -7.21
CA SER A 30 8.48 -10.57 -6.64
C SER A 30 8.88 -9.30 -5.91
N ILE A 31 7.99 -8.31 -5.86
CA ILE A 31 8.19 -7.05 -5.17
C ILE A 31 6.87 -6.60 -4.55
N GLN A 32 6.92 -6.13 -3.31
CA GLN A 32 5.78 -5.65 -2.54
C GLN A 32 6.20 -4.44 -1.71
N ASP A 33 5.36 -3.42 -1.64
CA ASP A 33 5.52 -2.33 -0.70
C ASP A 33 5.28 -2.79 0.75
N MET A 34 5.88 -2.09 1.68
CA MET A 34 5.74 -2.37 3.11
C MET A 34 4.80 -1.34 3.75
N GLY A 35 3.52 -1.40 3.38
CA GLY A 35 2.46 -0.55 3.92
C GLY A 35 1.96 -1.01 5.29
N ALA A 36 0.63 -1.15 5.43
CA ALA A 36 -0.02 -1.59 6.66
C ALA A 36 0.55 -2.92 7.18
N ALA A 37 0.78 -2.99 8.49
CA ALA A 37 1.43 -4.12 9.17
C ALA A 37 2.86 -4.46 8.67
N GLY A 38 3.49 -3.56 7.94
CA GLY A 38 4.91 -3.61 7.57
C GLY A 38 5.36 -4.93 6.95
N LEU A 39 6.39 -5.55 7.53
CA LEU A 39 6.94 -6.85 7.08
C LEU A 39 5.93 -7.99 7.12
N THR A 40 4.97 -7.97 8.06
CA THR A 40 3.99 -9.04 8.18
C THR A 40 3.15 -9.15 6.92
N CYS A 41 2.54 -8.06 6.49
CA CYS A 41 1.65 -8.07 5.33
C CYS A 41 2.42 -8.39 4.05
N SER A 42 3.50 -7.66 3.78
CA SER A 42 4.27 -7.82 2.55
C SER A 42 4.87 -9.22 2.39
N ALA A 43 5.43 -9.80 3.47
CA ALA A 43 6.01 -11.15 3.40
C ALA A 43 4.94 -12.23 3.20
N VAL A 44 3.81 -12.14 3.95
CA VAL A 44 2.72 -13.11 3.85
C VAL A 44 2.07 -13.07 2.45
N GLU A 45 1.80 -11.89 1.92
CA GLU A 45 1.20 -11.75 0.59
C GLU A 45 2.10 -12.30 -0.52
N MET A 46 3.39 -12.05 -0.47
CA MET A 46 4.32 -12.59 -1.46
C MET A 46 4.45 -14.11 -1.35
N GLY A 47 4.52 -14.64 -0.13
CA GLY A 47 4.57 -16.08 0.11
C GLY A 47 3.32 -16.78 -0.41
N ASP A 48 2.14 -16.26 -0.10
CA ASP A 48 0.85 -16.82 -0.54
C ASP A 48 0.72 -16.82 -2.07
N LYS A 49 0.97 -15.70 -2.71
CA LYS A 49 0.96 -15.59 -4.18
C LYS A 49 1.97 -16.54 -4.85
N GLY A 50 3.10 -16.81 -4.20
CA GLY A 50 4.14 -17.73 -4.66
C GLY A 50 3.87 -19.20 -4.32
N ASN A 51 2.89 -19.52 -3.48
CA ASN A 51 2.69 -20.84 -2.85
C ASN A 51 3.97 -21.35 -2.15
N LEU A 52 4.67 -20.48 -1.48
CA LEU A 52 5.89 -20.75 -0.73
C LEU A 52 5.75 -20.19 0.68
N GLY A 53 6.45 -20.81 1.64
CA GLY A 53 6.62 -20.21 2.95
C GLY A 53 7.73 -19.14 2.93
N ILE A 54 7.82 -18.42 4.02
CA ILE A 54 8.80 -17.36 4.24
C ILE A 54 9.48 -17.55 5.58
N LYS A 55 10.80 -17.48 5.58
CA LYS A 55 11.60 -17.47 6.80
C LYS A 55 12.35 -16.14 6.88
N LEU A 56 12.11 -15.36 7.95
CA LEU A 56 12.74 -14.08 8.22
C LEU A 56 13.66 -14.15 9.41
N ASN A 57 14.83 -13.53 9.30
CA ASN A 57 15.71 -13.24 10.42
C ASN A 57 15.71 -11.74 10.71
N LEU A 58 15.04 -11.34 11.78
CA LEU A 58 14.88 -9.94 12.14
C LEU A 58 16.18 -9.27 12.61
N ASP A 59 17.20 -10.04 12.98
CA ASP A 59 18.51 -9.49 13.35
C ASP A 59 19.22 -8.83 12.15
N LEU A 60 18.78 -9.16 10.93
CA LEU A 60 19.30 -8.61 9.67
C LEU A 60 18.49 -7.41 9.15
N VAL A 61 17.36 -7.09 9.77
CA VAL A 61 16.50 -5.99 9.33
C VAL A 61 17.08 -4.65 9.79
N PRO A 62 17.37 -3.71 8.88
CA PRO A 62 17.77 -2.36 9.26
C PRO A 62 16.69 -1.66 10.10
N THR A 63 17.07 -1.11 11.23
CA THR A 63 16.16 -0.41 12.14
C THR A 63 16.65 0.99 12.42
N ARG A 64 15.74 1.97 12.45
CA ARG A 64 16.05 3.36 12.85
C ARG A 64 16.15 3.50 14.36
N GLU A 65 15.43 2.66 15.11
CA GLU A 65 15.42 2.69 16.58
C GLU A 65 16.13 1.46 17.16
N LYS A 66 16.80 1.69 18.29
CA LYS A 66 17.49 0.61 19.03
C LYS A 66 16.50 -0.17 19.89
N ASN A 67 16.81 -1.44 20.14
CA ASN A 67 16.07 -2.31 21.06
C ASN A 67 14.58 -2.49 20.67
N MET A 68 14.30 -2.60 19.39
CA MET A 68 12.97 -3.00 18.93
C MET A 68 12.75 -4.49 19.21
N THR A 69 11.56 -4.82 19.69
CA THR A 69 11.12 -6.21 19.83
C THR A 69 10.74 -6.80 18.46
N ALA A 70 10.73 -8.13 18.34
CA ALA A 70 10.29 -8.81 17.12
C ALA A 70 8.88 -8.34 16.67
N TYR A 71 7.97 -8.18 17.64
CA TYR A 71 6.62 -7.67 17.39
C TYR A 71 6.62 -6.25 16.79
N GLU A 72 7.40 -5.34 17.37
CA GLU A 72 7.52 -3.96 16.84
C GLU A 72 8.15 -3.92 15.45
N MET A 73 9.15 -4.77 15.18
CA MET A 73 9.81 -4.84 13.87
C MET A 73 8.86 -5.36 12.80
N MET A 74 8.08 -6.40 13.10
CA MET A 74 7.13 -7.00 12.17
C MET A 74 5.97 -6.08 11.80
N LEU A 75 5.52 -5.25 12.75
CA LEU A 75 4.38 -4.33 12.57
C LEU A 75 4.80 -2.88 12.30
N SER A 76 6.09 -2.60 12.15
CA SER A 76 6.56 -1.26 11.85
C SER A 76 6.11 -0.81 10.47
N GLU A 77 5.46 0.36 10.41
CA GLU A 77 5.02 1.01 9.17
C GLU A 77 5.95 2.18 8.79
N SER A 78 7.27 1.98 8.92
CA SER A 78 8.24 2.97 8.43
C SER A 78 8.07 3.16 6.93
N GLN A 79 8.03 4.42 6.51
CA GLN A 79 7.85 4.79 5.10
C GLN A 79 9.07 4.42 4.24
N GLU A 80 8.92 4.47 2.93
CA GLU A 80 9.96 4.28 1.91
C GLU A 80 10.69 2.93 2.03
N ARG A 81 9.92 1.83 2.15
CA ARG A 81 10.47 0.48 2.15
C ARG A 81 9.76 -0.42 1.15
N MET A 82 10.55 -1.25 0.49
CA MET A 82 10.06 -2.32 -0.39
C MET A 82 10.63 -3.65 0.07
N LEU A 83 9.82 -4.70 0.02
CA LEU A 83 10.26 -6.07 0.21
C LEU A 83 10.32 -6.76 -1.15
N MET A 84 11.40 -7.50 -1.40
CA MET A 84 11.63 -8.16 -2.69
C MET A 84 12.05 -9.60 -2.49
N VAL A 85 11.64 -10.46 -3.40
CA VAL A 85 12.24 -11.77 -3.60
C VAL A 85 13.14 -11.67 -4.83
N LEU A 86 14.42 -11.91 -4.64
CA LEU A 86 15.44 -11.80 -5.67
C LEU A 86 15.98 -13.18 -6.04
N LYS A 87 16.49 -13.30 -7.26
CA LYS A 87 17.30 -14.46 -7.62
C LYS A 87 18.62 -14.43 -6.86
N PRO A 88 19.05 -15.52 -6.20
CA PRO A 88 20.26 -15.51 -5.36
C PRO A 88 21.52 -15.05 -6.09
N GLU A 89 21.71 -15.45 -7.36
CA GLU A 89 22.84 -15.07 -8.19
C GLU A 89 22.87 -13.59 -8.61
N LYS A 90 21.81 -12.84 -8.27
CA LYS A 90 21.65 -11.41 -8.59
C LYS A 90 21.79 -10.49 -7.37
N GLU A 91 22.16 -11.04 -6.21
CA GLU A 91 22.27 -10.25 -4.99
C GLU A 91 23.24 -9.07 -5.15
N GLU A 92 24.47 -9.33 -5.61
CA GLU A 92 25.49 -8.29 -5.76
C GLU A 92 25.08 -7.20 -6.76
N GLN A 93 24.43 -7.59 -7.86
CA GLN A 93 23.91 -6.64 -8.84
C GLN A 93 22.82 -5.75 -8.21
N SER A 94 21.93 -6.34 -7.42
CA SER A 94 20.85 -5.64 -6.74
C SER A 94 21.42 -4.68 -5.69
N ARG A 95 22.34 -5.15 -4.86
CA ARG A 95 23.04 -4.35 -3.86
C ARG A 95 23.70 -3.13 -4.49
N ALA A 96 24.45 -3.29 -5.56
CA ALA A 96 25.14 -2.20 -6.24
C ALA A 96 24.16 -1.12 -6.77
N ILE A 97 22.95 -1.50 -7.20
CA ILE A 97 21.92 -0.55 -7.64
C ILE A 97 21.44 0.28 -6.45
N PHE A 98 21.09 -0.34 -5.30
CA PHE A 98 20.61 0.40 -4.14
C PHE A 98 21.71 1.29 -3.53
N GLU A 99 22.95 0.81 -3.44
CA GLU A 99 24.09 1.61 -3.00
C GLU A 99 24.35 2.83 -3.90
N LYS A 100 24.23 2.67 -5.22
CA LYS A 100 24.31 3.79 -6.18
C LYS A 100 23.29 4.91 -5.85
N TRP A 101 22.11 4.54 -5.39
CA TRP A 101 21.06 5.47 -5.02
C TRP A 101 21.14 5.90 -3.55
N ASP A 102 22.20 5.51 -2.82
CA ASP A 102 22.39 5.82 -1.39
C ASP A 102 21.21 5.34 -0.55
N LEU A 103 20.84 4.07 -0.73
CA LEU A 103 19.76 3.39 -0.04
C LEU A 103 20.27 2.14 0.68
N ASP A 104 19.69 1.86 1.85
CA ASP A 104 19.95 0.62 2.57
C ASP A 104 19.46 -0.61 1.78
N PHE A 105 20.24 -1.67 1.81
CA PHE A 105 19.90 -2.97 1.23
C PHE A 105 20.31 -4.08 2.18
N ALA A 106 19.39 -4.98 2.50
CA ALA A 106 19.65 -6.12 3.39
C ALA A 106 18.91 -7.37 2.92
N ILE A 107 19.60 -8.51 2.97
CA ILE A 107 18.96 -9.82 2.83
C ILE A 107 18.48 -10.25 4.21
N ILE A 108 17.17 -10.29 4.39
CA ILE A 108 16.53 -10.49 5.69
C ILE A 108 15.90 -11.87 5.85
N GLY A 109 15.96 -12.71 4.83
CA GLY A 109 15.35 -14.03 4.87
C GLY A 109 15.35 -14.73 3.52
N GLU A 110 14.57 -15.79 3.46
CA GLU A 110 14.47 -16.67 2.30
C GLU A 110 13.04 -17.21 2.13
N THR A 111 12.72 -17.62 0.91
CA THR A 111 11.53 -18.41 0.63
C THR A 111 11.82 -19.89 0.89
N ILE A 112 10.85 -20.60 1.47
CA ILE A 112 10.96 -22.03 1.78
C ILE A 112 9.82 -22.82 1.14
N PRO A 113 10.01 -24.13 0.83
CA PRO A 113 8.96 -24.93 0.19
C PRO A 113 7.78 -25.28 1.11
N GLU A 114 7.99 -25.27 2.43
CA GLU A 114 6.96 -25.56 3.43
C GLU A 114 5.98 -24.37 3.52
N ASP A 115 4.69 -24.63 3.72
CA ASP A 115 3.67 -23.60 3.98
C ASP A 115 3.80 -23.06 5.41
N LEU A 116 4.94 -22.39 5.69
CA LEU A 116 5.25 -21.84 7.01
C LEU A 116 5.71 -20.39 6.89
N PHE A 117 5.27 -19.59 7.87
CA PHE A 117 5.81 -18.27 8.14
C PHE A 117 6.64 -18.35 9.42
N ILE A 118 7.97 -18.24 9.28
CA ILE A 118 8.93 -18.40 10.39
C ILE A 118 9.62 -17.08 10.63
N ILE A 119 9.63 -16.65 11.88
CA ILE A 119 10.29 -15.42 12.34
C ILE A 119 11.34 -15.79 13.38
N GLU A 120 12.59 -15.46 13.10
CA GLU A 120 13.72 -15.60 14.00
C GLU A 120 14.16 -14.22 14.53
N HIS A 121 14.52 -14.15 15.79
CA HIS A 121 15.09 -12.97 16.43
C HIS A 121 15.92 -13.34 17.66
N ASN A 122 17.13 -12.79 17.76
CA ASN A 122 18.10 -13.10 18.82
C ASN A 122 18.41 -14.61 18.91
N GLY A 123 18.51 -15.29 17.78
CA GLY A 123 18.80 -16.72 17.71
C GLY A 123 17.65 -17.64 18.15
N GLU A 124 16.45 -17.09 18.32
CA GLU A 124 15.26 -17.86 18.74
C GLU A 124 14.13 -17.70 17.70
N ILE A 125 13.35 -18.77 17.52
CA ILE A 125 12.11 -18.70 16.74
C ILE A 125 11.05 -17.97 17.58
N LYS A 126 10.63 -16.80 17.13
CA LYS A 126 9.59 -15.98 17.78
C LYS A 126 8.19 -16.30 17.27
N ALA A 127 8.07 -16.79 16.04
CA ALA A 127 6.82 -17.29 15.49
C ALA A 127 7.09 -18.37 14.45
N GLN A 128 6.20 -19.36 14.41
CA GLN A 128 6.13 -20.36 13.35
C GLN A 128 4.67 -20.77 13.18
N VAL A 129 4.07 -20.32 12.08
CA VAL A 129 2.65 -20.53 11.79
C VAL A 129 2.47 -20.93 10.34
N PRO A 130 1.40 -21.66 9.98
CA PRO A 130 1.06 -21.87 8.56
C PRO A 130 0.83 -20.51 7.86
N LEU A 131 1.51 -20.26 6.76
CA LEU A 131 1.43 -18.97 6.05
C LEU A 131 0.00 -18.70 5.56
N LYS A 132 -0.67 -19.72 5.03
CA LYS A 132 -2.06 -19.63 4.56
C LYS A 132 -3.07 -19.29 5.64
N ALA A 133 -2.76 -19.56 6.91
CA ALA A 133 -3.61 -19.14 8.02
C ALA A 133 -3.65 -17.62 8.19
N LEU A 134 -2.63 -16.91 7.69
CA LEU A 134 -2.54 -15.45 7.73
C LEU A 134 -3.06 -14.78 6.45
N SER A 135 -3.38 -15.55 5.42
CA SER A 135 -3.79 -15.05 4.09
C SER A 135 -5.07 -15.73 3.59
N GLY A 136 -4.93 -16.72 2.72
CA GLY A 136 -6.01 -17.31 1.94
C GLY A 136 -7.07 -18.10 2.73
N ASN A 137 -6.80 -18.45 4.00
CA ASN A 137 -7.78 -19.16 4.84
C ASN A 137 -8.76 -18.22 5.58
N SER A 138 -8.72 -16.92 5.29
CA SER A 138 -9.72 -15.98 5.81
C SER A 138 -11.11 -16.34 5.29
N PRO A 139 -12.18 -16.32 6.14
CA PRO A 139 -13.51 -16.69 5.69
C PRO A 139 -14.06 -15.66 4.70
N GLU A 140 -14.40 -16.13 3.51
CA GLU A 140 -15.12 -15.33 2.52
C GLU A 140 -16.62 -15.53 2.72
N TYR A 141 -17.35 -14.45 3.01
CA TYR A 141 -18.78 -14.51 3.26
C TYR A 141 -19.56 -14.15 1.99
N ASP A 142 -20.34 -15.10 1.47
CA ASP A 142 -21.38 -14.81 0.49
C ASP A 142 -22.67 -14.42 1.25
N ARG A 143 -22.86 -13.11 1.42
CA ARG A 143 -24.03 -12.56 2.12
C ARG A 143 -25.19 -12.44 1.16
N SER A 144 -26.39 -12.91 1.60
CA SER A 144 -27.62 -12.73 0.83
C SER A 144 -27.88 -11.23 0.61
N TRP A 145 -28.18 -10.85 -0.61
CA TRP A 145 -28.53 -9.49 -0.99
C TRP A 145 -29.88 -9.46 -1.73
N LYS A 146 -30.48 -8.31 -1.76
CA LYS A 146 -31.71 -8.08 -2.53
C LYS A 146 -31.43 -6.98 -3.54
N GLU A 147 -31.93 -7.19 -4.76
CA GLU A 147 -31.87 -6.14 -5.78
C GLU A 147 -32.62 -4.89 -5.25
N PRO A 148 -32.00 -3.71 -5.31
CA PRO A 148 -32.68 -2.49 -4.89
C PRO A 148 -33.88 -2.22 -5.79
N PRO A 149 -34.98 -1.69 -5.25
CA PRO A 149 -36.15 -1.37 -6.07
C PRO A 149 -35.76 -0.34 -7.14
N LYS A 150 -36.25 -0.55 -8.36
CA LYS A 150 -36.04 0.42 -9.46
C LYS A 150 -36.56 1.78 -9.02
N VAL A 151 -35.68 2.76 -9.01
CA VAL A 151 -36.03 4.13 -8.68
C VAL A 151 -36.98 4.67 -9.75
N LYS A 152 -38.19 5.05 -9.33
CA LYS A 152 -39.13 5.68 -10.25
C LYS A 152 -38.68 7.11 -10.53
N PRO A 153 -38.82 7.61 -11.78
CA PRO A 153 -38.52 8.99 -12.07
C PRO A 153 -39.26 9.94 -11.12
N LEU A 154 -38.53 10.92 -10.58
CA LEU A 154 -39.15 11.95 -9.76
C LEU A 154 -40.18 12.72 -10.60
N LYS A 155 -41.42 12.76 -10.14
CA LYS A 155 -42.41 13.70 -10.68
C LYS A 155 -42.13 15.06 -10.10
N VAL A 156 -41.83 16.05 -10.93
CA VAL A 156 -41.76 17.45 -10.49
C VAL A 156 -43.16 17.87 -10.05
N ILE A 157 -43.32 18.00 -8.75
CA ILE A 157 -44.66 18.21 -8.11
C ILE A 157 -44.93 19.69 -7.90
N LYS A 158 -43.92 20.55 -7.85
CA LYS A 158 -44.09 22.00 -7.66
C LYS A 158 -43.14 22.79 -8.55
N SER A 159 -43.68 23.84 -9.16
CA SER A 159 -42.88 24.93 -9.65
C SER A 159 -42.60 25.90 -8.50
N PHE A 160 -41.35 26.22 -8.27
CA PHE A 160 -40.92 27.31 -7.38
C PHE A 160 -40.22 28.38 -8.21
N SER A 161 -40.20 29.59 -7.67
CA SER A 161 -39.51 30.68 -8.37
C SER A 161 -38.01 30.39 -8.45
N PRO A 162 -37.31 30.80 -9.52
CA PRO A 162 -35.85 30.62 -9.62
C PRO A 162 -35.10 31.18 -8.39
N LEU A 163 -35.58 32.30 -7.82
CA LEU A 163 -34.98 32.92 -6.66
C LEU A 163 -35.11 32.04 -5.39
N GLU A 164 -36.29 31.49 -5.16
CA GLU A 164 -36.50 30.58 -4.02
C GLU A 164 -35.65 29.32 -4.15
N GLY A 165 -35.55 28.76 -5.37
CA GLY A 165 -34.70 27.64 -5.66
C GLY A 165 -33.22 27.96 -5.39
N LEU A 166 -32.74 29.09 -5.87
CA LEU A 166 -31.36 29.57 -5.67
C LEU A 166 -31.05 29.74 -4.16
N LEU A 167 -31.92 30.44 -3.43
CA LEU A 167 -31.74 30.66 -1.98
C LEU A 167 -31.70 29.34 -1.22
N SER A 168 -32.56 28.39 -1.57
CA SER A 168 -32.60 27.06 -0.96
C SER A 168 -31.31 26.29 -1.21
N LEU A 169 -30.75 26.35 -2.41
CA LEU A 169 -29.48 25.69 -2.76
C LEU A 169 -28.28 26.35 -2.03
N ILE A 170 -28.17 27.67 -2.05
CA ILE A 170 -27.05 28.40 -1.44
C ILE A 170 -27.05 28.22 0.09
N SER A 171 -28.22 28.14 0.72
CA SER A 171 -28.33 27.95 2.17
C SER A 171 -28.12 26.50 2.62
N SER A 172 -28.08 25.54 1.72
CA SER A 172 -27.92 24.12 2.05
C SER A 172 -26.46 23.76 2.31
N PRO A 173 -26.12 23.14 3.46
CA PRO A 173 -24.75 22.65 3.73
C PRO A 173 -24.26 21.61 2.72
N ASN A 174 -25.16 20.91 2.05
CA ASN A 174 -24.82 19.93 1.02
C ASN A 174 -24.13 20.54 -0.20
N TYR A 175 -24.37 21.81 -0.46
CA TYR A 175 -23.81 22.55 -1.60
C TYR A 175 -22.70 23.53 -1.20
N CYS A 176 -22.26 23.52 0.04
CA CYS A 176 -21.12 24.33 0.45
C CYS A 176 -19.82 23.86 -0.25
N CYS A 177 -18.84 24.77 -0.31
CA CYS A 177 -17.53 24.45 -0.86
C CYS A 177 -16.85 23.30 -0.09
N LYS A 178 -16.46 22.24 -0.78
CA LYS A 178 -15.78 21.06 -0.21
C LYS A 178 -14.26 21.15 -0.31
N LYS A 179 -13.72 22.29 -0.68
CA LYS A 179 -12.30 22.51 -0.92
C LYS A 179 -11.44 22.06 0.26
N TRP A 180 -11.88 22.38 1.49
CA TRP A 180 -11.19 21.96 2.71
C TRP A 180 -11.02 20.43 2.80
N VAL A 181 -12.01 19.65 2.36
CA VAL A 181 -11.94 18.18 2.38
C VAL A 181 -10.89 17.67 1.39
N TYR A 182 -11.00 18.02 0.12
CA TYR A 182 -10.13 17.45 -0.91
C TYR A 182 -8.72 18.05 -0.94
N GLN A 183 -8.48 19.22 -0.35
CA GLN A 183 -7.12 19.77 -0.22
C GLN A 183 -6.22 18.99 0.77
N GLN A 184 -6.79 18.17 1.63
CA GLN A 184 -6.04 17.33 2.56
C GLN A 184 -5.45 16.08 1.88
N TYR A 185 -5.87 15.78 0.68
CA TYR A 185 -5.48 14.58 -0.06
C TYR A 185 -4.82 14.96 -1.38
N ASP A 186 -3.96 14.05 -1.87
CA ASP A 186 -3.41 14.19 -3.21
C ASP A 186 -4.51 13.97 -4.26
N SER A 187 -4.77 15.01 -5.03
CA SER A 187 -5.74 14.97 -6.15
C SER A 187 -5.07 14.80 -7.51
N GLN A 188 -3.76 14.56 -7.53
CA GLN A 188 -2.96 14.47 -8.76
C GLN A 188 -2.14 13.17 -8.82
N VAL A 189 -2.57 12.12 -8.14
CA VAL A 189 -1.93 10.81 -8.15
C VAL A 189 -1.60 10.37 -9.58
N MET A 190 -0.38 9.91 -9.81
CA MET A 190 0.18 9.52 -11.11
C MET A 190 0.18 10.64 -12.17
N ALA A 191 -0.05 11.89 -11.78
CA ALA A 191 -0.16 13.06 -12.66
C ALA A 191 -1.23 12.93 -13.77
N ASP A 192 -2.26 12.12 -13.53
CA ASP A 192 -3.32 11.85 -14.50
C ASP A 192 -4.52 12.78 -14.40
N THR A 193 -4.55 13.65 -13.39
CA THR A 193 -5.63 14.63 -13.26
C THR A 193 -5.48 15.75 -14.26
N VAL A 194 -6.43 15.85 -15.19
CA VAL A 194 -6.50 16.90 -16.22
C VAL A 194 -7.29 18.10 -15.73
N ILE A 195 -8.41 17.85 -15.05
CA ILE A 195 -9.24 18.88 -14.40
C ILE A 195 -9.34 18.54 -12.92
N THR A 196 -8.81 19.43 -12.09
CA THR A 196 -8.80 19.27 -10.63
C THR A 196 -10.17 19.45 -10.00
N PRO A 197 -10.41 18.92 -8.77
CA PRO A 197 -11.62 19.20 -8.01
C PRO A 197 -11.85 20.70 -7.80
N GLY A 198 -13.12 21.10 -7.71
CA GLY A 198 -13.54 22.49 -7.46
C GLY A 198 -14.18 23.19 -8.67
N THR A 199 -14.19 22.54 -9.82
CA THR A 199 -15.01 22.90 -10.99
C THR A 199 -16.24 21.98 -11.05
N GLY A 200 -17.09 22.12 -12.05
CA GLY A 200 -18.30 21.29 -12.17
C GLY A 200 -18.06 19.78 -12.38
N SER A 201 -16.84 19.39 -12.72
CA SER A 201 -16.44 17.99 -12.96
C SER A 201 -14.96 17.78 -12.66
N GLY A 202 -14.57 16.56 -12.34
CA GLY A 202 -13.19 16.11 -12.39
C GLY A 202 -12.92 15.37 -13.69
N MET A 203 -11.69 15.45 -14.21
CA MET A 203 -11.26 14.69 -15.38
C MET A 203 -9.91 14.05 -15.11
N VAL A 204 -9.81 12.76 -15.39
CA VAL A 204 -8.56 12.00 -15.30
C VAL A 204 -8.25 11.37 -16.65
N ARG A 205 -6.97 11.22 -16.94
CA ARG A 205 -6.50 10.50 -18.12
C ARG A 205 -6.64 9.02 -17.89
N VAL A 206 -7.15 8.29 -18.87
CA VAL A 206 -7.15 6.82 -18.88
C VAL A 206 -6.11 6.37 -19.89
N HIS A 207 -5.07 5.68 -19.42
CA HIS A 207 -4.01 5.16 -20.27
C HIS A 207 -4.49 3.97 -21.09
N GLY A 208 -3.99 3.84 -22.32
CA GLY A 208 -4.31 2.73 -23.21
C GLY A 208 -5.65 2.84 -23.95
N THR A 209 -6.29 4.02 -23.94
CA THR A 209 -7.52 4.28 -24.69
C THR A 209 -7.29 5.25 -25.85
#